data_32eeb271421f573531a527b43a1b2abf
#
_entry.id   32eeb271421f573531a527b43a1b2abf
#
_cell.length_a   1.000
_cell.length_b   1.000
_cell.length_c   1.000
_cell.angle_alpha   90.00
_cell.angle_beta   90.00
_cell.angle_gamma   90.00
#
_symmetry.space_group_name_H-M   'P 1'
#
loop_
_entity.id
_entity.type
_entity.pdbx_description
1 polymer ?
#
loop_
_entity_poly.entity_id
_entity_poly.type
_entity_poly.pdbx_seq_one_letter_code
_entity_poly.pdbx_strand_id
1 'polypeptide(L)'
;VHKVQPNCVLWGVGGEARWIGNEAGWAGETNWCMGHGTDGDINGWYWHPGESDAKATNKGWFYHDYESPHSAERLFQMYLETVGRNATLILNWPPNKAGVLPASDVKVLEELGQMIEKRLGNDLAKNAKIEASETRAAGLNRTYGVKNLVDGNTTTYWATNDGTKQATLTFTWDTPQALRYVSLMELVAKGQRVKKFKVEIS
;
A
#
# COMPACT_ATOMS: atom_id res chain seq x y z
N VAL A 1 -13.54 12.38 21.48
CA VAL A 1 -13.44 10.91 21.27
C VAL A 1 -12.27 10.35 22.06
N HIS A 2 -11.03 10.80 21.89
CA HIS A 2 -9.81 10.26 22.51
C HIS A 2 -9.80 10.28 24.04
N LYS A 3 -10.61 11.12 24.70
CA LYS A 3 -10.77 11.07 26.16
C LYS A 3 -11.37 9.74 26.66
N VAL A 4 -12.22 9.12 25.84
CA VAL A 4 -12.94 7.87 26.20
C VAL A 4 -12.43 6.66 25.41
N GLN A 5 -11.86 6.89 24.23
CA GLN A 5 -11.30 5.87 23.35
C GLN A 5 -9.94 6.35 22.79
N PRO A 6 -8.87 6.26 23.60
CA PRO A 6 -7.58 6.87 23.25
C PRO A 6 -6.90 6.23 22.03
N ASN A 7 -7.25 5.00 21.70
CA ASN A 7 -6.63 4.24 20.60
C ASN A 7 -7.51 4.17 19.34
N CYS A 8 -8.63 4.88 19.28
CA CYS A 8 -9.43 4.89 18.06
C CYS A 8 -8.82 5.80 17.00
N VAL A 9 -9.05 5.48 15.75
CA VAL A 9 -8.71 6.33 14.61
C VAL A 9 -9.94 7.13 14.20
N LEU A 10 -9.79 8.42 14.05
CA LEU A 10 -10.84 9.31 13.55
C LEU A 10 -10.71 9.39 12.02
N TRP A 11 -11.76 8.98 11.33
CA TRP A 11 -11.83 8.97 9.89
C TRP A 11 -12.68 10.11 9.32
N GLY A 12 -12.34 10.59 8.15
CA GLY A 12 -13.10 11.56 7.39
C GLY A 12 -12.43 12.93 7.29
N VAL A 13 -13.22 13.95 7.00
CA VAL A 13 -12.73 15.33 6.86
C VAL A 13 -12.31 15.87 8.23
N GLY A 14 -11.03 16.24 8.35
CA GLY A 14 -10.45 16.72 9.60
C GLY A 14 -10.15 15.60 10.61
N GLY A 15 -10.21 14.34 10.21
CA GLY A 15 -9.81 13.19 11.03
C GLY A 15 -8.33 12.85 10.92
N GLU A 16 -7.94 11.71 11.46
CA GLU A 16 -6.57 11.17 11.42
C GLU A 16 -6.29 10.35 10.15
N ALA A 17 -7.34 9.86 9.51
CA ALA A 17 -7.31 9.31 8.17
C ALA A 17 -8.34 10.04 7.30
N ARG A 18 -7.98 10.35 6.07
CA ARG A 18 -8.84 11.08 5.15
C ARG A 18 -9.55 10.14 4.18
N TRP A 19 -10.79 10.44 3.85
CA TRP A 19 -11.45 9.82 2.74
C TRP A 19 -10.90 10.37 1.41
N ILE A 20 -10.55 9.50 0.48
CA ILE A 20 -9.98 9.88 -0.82
C ILE A 20 -10.98 10.57 -1.75
N GLY A 21 -12.30 10.48 -1.45
CA GLY A 21 -13.36 11.16 -2.20
C GLY A 21 -14.05 10.30 -3.25
N ASN A 22 -13.86 8.96 -3.22
CA ASN A 22 -14.62 8.04 -4.07
C ASN A 22 -14.90 6.72 -3.35
N GLU A 23 -15.97 6.06 -3.77
CA GLU A 23 -16.42 4.74 -3.31
C GLU A 23 -16.15 3.65 -4.37
N ALA A 24 -15.19 3.86 -5.23
CA ALA A 24 -14.94 3.00 -6.39
C ALA A 24 -13.69 2.11 -6.24
N GLY A 25 -13.00 2.21 -5.11
CA GLY A 25 -11.85 1.38 -4.80
C GLY A 25 -10.61 1.74 -5.61
N TRP A 26 -10.31 3.02 -5.74
CA TRP A 26 -9.06 3.47 -6.35
C TRP A 26 -8.51 4.75 -5.68
N ALA A 27 -7.20 4.87 -5.65
CA ALA A 27 -6.46 6.07 -5.32
C ALA A 27 -5.78 6.62 -6.58
N GLY A 28 -5.48 7.92 -6.58
CA GLY A 28 -4.68 8.53 -7.64
C GLY A 28 -3.29 7.90 -7.76
N GLU A 29 -2.66 8.00 -8.93
CA GLU A 29 -1.29 7.50 -9.14
C GLU A 29 -0.28 8.16 -8.19
N THR A 30 -0.53 9.41 -7.82
CA THR A 30 0.19 10.12 -6.77
C THR A 30 -0.72 10.27 -5.56
N ASN A 31 -0.40 9.58 -4.47
CA ASN A 31 -1.16 9.63 -3.22
C ASN A 31 -0.21 9.81 -2.04
N TRP A 32 -0.29 10.99 -1.42
CA TRP A 32 0.56 11.36 -0.29
C TRP A 32 -0.10 11.00 1.04
N CYS A 33 0.68 10.41 1.96
CA CYS A 33 0.22 10.10 3.33
C CYS A 33 0.44 11.25 4.32
N MET A 34 1.19 12.26 3.94
CA MET A 34 1.33 13.47 4.73
C MET A 34 0.30 14.50 4.26
N GLY A 35 -0.24 15.26 5.18
CA GLY A 35 -1.29 16.24 4.92
C GLY A 35 -0.87 17.68 5.11
N HIS A 36 -1.57 18.54 4.39
CA HIS A 36 -1.60 19.98 4.59
C HIS A 36 -3.05 20.42 4.36
N GLY A 37 -3.75 20.75 5.44
CA GLY A 37 -5.20 20.93 5.34
C GLY A 37 -5.96 19.60 5.31
N THR A 38 -6.88 19.44 4.38
CA THR A 38 -7.75 18.24 4.25
C THR A 38 -7.22 17.20 3.27
N ASP A 39 -6.24 17.56 2.45
CA ASP A 39 -5.71 16.70 1.40
C ASP A 39 -4.29 16.20 1.70
N GLY A 40 -3.91 15.10 1.04
CA GLY A 40 -2.52 14.66 1.03
C GLY A 40 -1.67 15.61 0.16
N ASP A 41 -0.50 15.97 0.65
CA ASP A 41 0.41 16.94 0.01
C ASP A 41 1.86 16.49 0.15
N ILE A 42 2.67 16.66 -0.89
CA ILE A 42 4.10 16.37 -0.86
C ILE A 42 4.86 17.17 0.19
N ASN A 43 4.38 18.38 0.51
CA ASN A 43 4.93 19.25 1.54
C ASN A 43 4.16 19.14 2.85
N GLY A 44 3.27 18.14 2.97
CA GLY A 44 2.50 17.88 4.17
C GLY A 44 3.39 17.66 5.39
N TRP A 45 2.96 18.15 6.51
CA TRP A 45 3.74 18.16 7.76
C TRP A 45 3.12 17.32 8.87
N TYR A 46 1.95 16.74 8.69
CA TYR A 46 1.34 15.80 9.63
C TYR A 46 0.88 14.52 8.91
N TRP A 47 0.77 13.44 9.68
CA TRP A 47 0.31 12.15 9.18
C TRP A 47 -1.19 12.18 8.89
N HIS A 48 -1.57 11.93 7.65
CA HIS A 48 -2.95 11.95 7.18
C HIS A 48 -3.16 10.99 6.00
N PRO A 49 -3.06 9.67 6.23
CA PRO A 49 -3.14 8.67 5.18
C PRO A 49 -4.50 8.66 4.51
N GLY A 50 -4.49 8.36 3.21
CA GLY A 50 -5.70 8.23 2.42
C GLY A 50 -6.36 6.87 2.61
N GLU A 51 -7.68 6.86 2.58
CA GLU A 51 -8.52 5.69 2.67
C GLU A 51 -9.60 5.74 1.59
N SER A 52 -9.74 4.63 0.84
CA SER A 52 -10.77 4.44 -0.18
C SER A 52 -11.68 3.30 0.24
N ASP A 53 -12.96 3.52 0.17
CA ASP A 53 -13.97 2.51 0.38
C ASP A 53 -14.53 2.01 -0.96
N ALA A 54 -14.95 0.76 -0.98
CA ALA A 54 -15.52 0.13 -2.17
C ALA A 54 -16.47 -1.01 -1.80
N LYS A 55 -17.37 -1.30 -2.71
CA LYS A 55 -18.25 -2.47 -2.61
C LYS A 55 -17.56 -3.68 -3.21
N ALA A 56 -17.59 -4.80 -2.50
CA ALA A 56 -17.18 -6.09 -3.05
C ALA A 56 -18.22 -6.69 -3.99
N THR A 57 -19.49 -6.20 -3.92
CA THR A 57 -20.59 -6.63 -4.76
C THR A 57 -20.88 -5.63 -5.87
N ASN A 58 -21.61 -6.05 -6.90
CA ASN A 58 -21.80 -5.28 -8.12
C ASN A 58 -22.93 -4.24 -8.05
N LYS A 59 -23.66 -4.14 -6.93
CA LYS A 59 -24.81 -3.22 -6.84
C LYS A 59 -24.80 -2.31 -5.63
N GLY A 60 -25.13 -2.80 -4.45
CA GLY A 60 -25.39 -1.97 -3.26
C GLY A 60 -24.34 -2.06 -2.17
N TRP A 61 -24.53 -1.24 -1.15
CA TRP A 61 -23.75 -1.32 0.10
C TRP A 61 -24.32 -2.35 1.08
N PHE A 62 -25.58 -2.71 0.90
CA PHE A 62 -26.31 -3.66 1.72
C PHE A 62 -26.62 -4.91 0.92
N TYR A 63 -26.96 -6.00 1.64
CA TYR A 63 -27.27 -7.26 1.05
C TYR A 63 -28.59 -7.24 0.24
N HIS A 64 -28.55 -7.85 -0.93
CA HIS A 64 -29.71 -8.15 -1.77
C HIS A 64 -29.59 -9.58 -2.34
N ASP A 65 -30.67 -10.33 -2.34
CA ASP A 65 -30.71 -11.74 -2.80
C ASP A 65 -30.28 -11.93 -4.28
N TYR A 66 -30.30 -10.85 -5.08
CA TYR A 66 -29.97 -10.85 -6.51
C TYR A 66 -28.57 -10.27 -6.81
N GLU A 67 -27.78 -9.98 -5.80
CA GLU A 67 -26.43 -9.49 -5.98
C GLU A 67 -25.41 -10.63 -6.15
N SER A 68 -24.33 -10.32 -6.82
CA SER A 68 -23.16 -11.16 -6.92
C SER A 68 -21.91 -10.37 -6.58
N PRO A 69 -20.88 -10.99 -6.05
CA PRO A 69 -19.59 -10.35 -5.84
C PRO A 69 -18.95 -9.98 -7.19
N HIS A 70 -18.09 -8.98 -7.19
CA HIS A 70 -17.13 -8.80 -8.27
C HIS A 70 -16.22 -10.01 -8.38
N SER A 71 -15.60 -10.21 -9.55
CA SER A 71 -14.59 -11.26 -9.70
C SER A 71 -13.37 -10.97 -8.82
N ALA A 72 -12.67 -12.02 -8.39
CA ALA A 72 -11.41 -11.88 -7.64
C ALA A 72 -10.38 -11.02 -8.42
N GLU A 73 -10.35 -11.12 -9.75
CA GLU A 73 -9.49 -10.28 -10.60
C GLU A 73 -9.85 -8.78 -10.50
N ARG A 74 -11.16 -8.43 -10.49
CA ARG A 74 -11.58 -7.03 -10.31
C ARG A 74 -11.22 -6.52 -8.92
N LEU A 75 -11.40 -7.32 -7.87
CA LEU A 75 -11.03 -6.96 -6.50
C LEU A 75 -9.51 -6.85 -6.33
N PHE A 76 -8.75 -7.71 -6.99
CA PHE A 76 -7.29 -7.60 -7.02
C PHE A 76 -6.83 -6.31 -7.72
N GLN A 77 -7.51 -5.91 -8.79
CA GLN A 77 -7.23 -4.62 -9.42
C GLN A 77 -7.52 -3.45 -8.47
N MET A 78 -8.64 -3.47 -7.72
CA MET A 78 -8.91 -2.49 -6.67
C MET A 78 -7.81 -2.46 -5.60
N TYR A 79 -7.32 -3.63 -5.19
CA TYR A 79 -6.20 -3.74 -4.25
C TYR A 79 -4.93 -3.04 -4.79
N LEU A 80 -4.58 -3.26 -6.05
CA LEU A 80 -3.42 -2.58 -6.66
C LEU A 80 -3.64 -1.07 -6.80
N GLU A 81 -4.86 -0.65 -7.10
CA GLU A 81 -5.22 0.76 -7.29
C GLU A 81 -5.42 1.54 -5.98
N THR A 82 -5.45 0.86 -4.85
CA THR A 82 -5.55 1.46 -3.51
C THR A 82 -4.31 1.17 -2.67
N VAL A 83 -4.14 -0.06 -2.19
CA VAL A 83 -3.00 -0.47 -1.36
C VAL A 83 -1.68 -0.33 -2.13
N GLY A 84 -1.67 -0.71 -3.41
CA GLY A 84 -0.51 -0.50 -4.29
C GLY A 84 -0.20 0.97 -4.58
N ARG A 85 -1.12 1.88 -4.29
CA ARG A 85 -0.96 3.34 -4.43
C ARG A 85 -0.96 4.08 -3.09
N ASN A 86 -0.47 3.42 -2.05
CA ASN A 86 -0.28 4.06 -0.75
C ASN A 86 -1.58 4.54 -0.07
N ALA A 87 -2.67 3.78 -0.23
CA ALA A 87 -3.95 4.02 0.43
C ALA A 87 -4.44 2.78 1.18
N THR A 88 -5.29 2.97 2.15
CA THR A 88 -6.05 1.89 2.78
C THR A 88 -7.27 1.57 1.92
N LEU A 89 -7.58 0.29 1.72
CA LEU A 89 -8.82 -0.16 1.11
C LEU A 89 -9.77 -0.68 2.19
N ILE A 90 -10.95 -0.07 2.31
CA ILE A 90 -12.10 -0.63 3.02
C ILE A 90 -13.00 -1.31 2.00
N LEU A 91 -13.04 -2.63 2.02
CA LEU A 91 -13.83 -3.41 1.09
C LEU A 91 -15.08 -3.96 1.79
N ASN A 92 -16.24 -3.42 1.43
CA ASN A 92 -17.51 -3.78 2.05
C ASN A 92 -18.05 -5.12 1.51
N TRP A 93 -18.28 -6.06 2.42
CA TRP A 93 -18.92 -7.34 2.20
C TRP A 93 -20.21 -7.40 3.00
N PRO A 94 -21.40 -7.21 2.40
CA PRO A 94 -22.64 -7.17 3.14
C PRO A 94 -23.07 -8.58 3.56
N PRO A 95 -23.32 -8.83 4.89
CA PRO A 95 -23.84 -10.10 5.35
C PRO A 95 -25.29 -10.27 4.93
N ASN A 96 -25.72 -11.52 4.74
CA ASN A 96 -27.11 -11.86 4.47
C ASN A 96 -28.00 -11.67 5.71
N LYS A 97 -29.31 -11.97 5.60
CA LYS A 97 -30.28 -11.82 6.68
C LYS A 97 -29.99 -12.71 7.90
N ALA A 98 -29.18 -13.74 7.77
CA ALA A 98 -28.72 -14.59 8.88
C ALA A 98 -27.42 -14.07 9.53
N GLY A 99 -26.88 -12.93 9.08
CA GLY A 99 -25.67 -12.33 9.62
C GLY A 99 -24.37 -12.99 9.15
N VAL A 100 -24.41 -13.78 8.07
CA VAL A 100 -23.24 -14.47 7.51
C VAL A 100 -23.02 -14.05 6.07
N LEU A 101 -21.78 -14.14 5.60
CA LEU A 101 -21.49 -13.91 4.17
C LEU A 101 -22.07 -15.03 3.31
N PRO A 102 -22.65 -14.71 2.15
CA PRO A 102 -23.04 -15.72 1.17
C PRO A 102 -21.86 -16.61 0.75
N ALA A 103 -22.10 -17.86 0.44
CA ALA A 103 -21.04 -18.79 0.02
C ALA A 103 -20.31 -18.33 -1.26
N SER A 104 -21.00 -17.64 -2.18
CA SER A 104 -20.40 -17.01 -3.36
C SER A 104 -19.37 -15.96 -2.99
N ASP A 105 -19.64 -15.17 -1.97
CA ASP A 105 -18.79 -14.06 -1.51
C ASP A 105 -17.57 -14.62 -0.79
N VAL A 106 -17.76 -15.62 0.08
CA VAL A 106 -16.66 -16.33 0.74
C VAL A 106 -15.70 -16.92 -0.29
N LYS A 107 -16.23 -17.58 -1.33
CA LYS A 107 -15.41 -18.14 -2.40
C LYS A 107 -14.54 -17.08 -3.09
N VAL A 108 -15.13 -15.95 -3.47
CA VAL A 108 -14.38 -14.88 -4.13
C VAL A 108 -13.35 -14.24 -3.19
N LEU A 109 -13.67 -14.10 -1.91
CA LEU A 109 -12.73 -13.59 -0.90
C LEU A 109 -11.52 -14.51 -0.73
N GLU A 110 -11.74 -15.84 -0.72
CA GLU A 110 -10.67 -16.84 -0.69
C GLU A 110 -9.82 -16.78 -1.98
N GLU A 111 -10.46 -16.69 -3.15
CA GLU A 111 -9.77 -16.54 -4.43
C GLU A 111 -8.92 -15.27 -4.47
N LEU A 112 -9.42 -14.14 -3.95
CA LEU A 112 -8.68 -12.89 -3.81
C LEU A 112 -7.44 -13.07 -2.93
N GLY A 113 -7.60 -13.69 -1.75
CA GLY A 113 -6.49 -13.96 -0.84
C GLY A 113 -5.40 -14.82 -1.50
N GLN A 114 -5.79 -15.91 -2.16
CA GLN A 114 -4.87 -16.77 -2.91
C GLN A 114 -4.17 -16.03 -4.07
N MET A 115 -4.88 -15.13 -4.74
CA MET A 115 -4.33 -14.33 -5.83
C MET A 115 -3.27 -13.33 -5.33
N ILE A 116 -3.54 -12.65 -4.22
CA ILE A 116 -2.59 -11.75 -3.57
C ILE A 116 -1.33 -12.54 -3.17
N GLU A 117 -1.49 -13.65 -2.47
CA GLU A 117 -0.37 -14.49 -2.05
C GLU A 117 0.44 -15.00 -3.25
N LYS A 118 -0.21 -15.55 -4.26
CA LYS A 118 0.46 -16.10 -5.45
C LYS A 118 1.19 -15.03 -6.27
N ARG A 119 0.63 -13.83 -6.39
CA ARG A 119 1.16 -12.77 -7.27
C ARG A 119 2.15 -11.86 -6.57
N LEU A 120 2.00 -11.64 -5.25
CA LEU A 120 2.78 -10.67 -4.49
C LEU A 120 3.56 -11.30 -3.33
N GLY A 121 3.25 -12.52 -2.92
CA GLY A 121 3.87 -13.17 -1.75
C GLY A 121 5.33 -13.58 -1.95
N ASN A 122 5.80 -13.74 -3.18
CA ASN A 122 7.19 -14.10 -3.46
C ASN A 122 8.04 -12.86 -3.77
N ASP A 123 8.80 -12.41 -2.78
CA ASP A 123 9.73 -11.29 -2.92
C ASP A 123 11.08 -11.76 -3.49
N LEU A 124 11.22 -11.63 -4.79
CA LEU A 124 12.44 -11.99 -5.52
C LEU A 124 13.65 -11.12 -5.13
N ALA A 125 13.43 -9.91 -4.62
CA ALA A 125 14.50 -9.01 -4.22
C ALA A 125 15.34 -9.57 -3.06
N LYS A 126 14.77 -10.45 -2.21
CA LYS A 126 15.48 -11.10 -1.12
C LYS A 126 16.66 -11.95 -1.57
N ASN A 127 16.59 -12.47 -2.79
CA ASN A 127 17.63 -13.32 -3.38
C ASN A 127 18.52 -12.58 -4.38
N ALA A 128 18.36 -11.27 -4.53
CA ALA A 128 19.18 -10.46 -5.41
C ALA A 128 20.46 -9.99 -4.72
N LYS A 129 21.54 -9.87 -5.48
CA LYS A 129 22.65 -8.99 -5.10
C LYS A 129 22.17 -7.56 -5.29
N ILE A 130 22.19 -6.76 -4.24
CA ILE A 130 21.72 -5.38 -4.25
C ILE A 130 22.89 -4.42 -4.10
N GLU A 131 23.01 -3.47 -5.01
CA GLU A 131 24.00 -2.40 -4.99
C GLU A 131 23.30 -1.05 -5.06
N ALA A 132 23.83 -0.07 -4.37
CA ALA A 132 23.35 1.31 -4.40
C ALA A 132 24.46 2.23 -4.85
N SER A 133 24.13 3.22 -5.68
CA SER A 133 25.08 4.26 -6.10
C SER A 133 25.59 5.11 -4.95
N GLU A 134 24.82 5.18 -3.86
CA GLU A 134 25.17 5.88 -2.63
C GLU A 134 24.42 5.28 -1.45
N THR A 135 25.08 5.25 -0.30
CA THR A 135 24.48 4.82 0.96
C THR A 135 24.96 5.75 2.08
N ARG A 136 24.01 6.25 2.86
CA ARG A 136 24.30 7.08 4.03
C ARG A 136 25.18 6.36 5.02
N ALA A 137 26.13 7.06 5.60
CA ALA A 137 26.98 6.53 6.67
C ALA A 137 26.12 6.10 7.88
N ALA A 138 26.56 5.03 8.54
CA ALA A 138 25.90 4.55 9.75
C ALA A 138 25.91 5.62 10.86
N GLY A 139 24.79 5.73 11.56
CA GLY A 139 24.72 6.49 12.81
C GLY A 139 25.05 5.61 14.03
N LEU A 140 25.01 6.19 15.23
CA LEU A 140 25.36 5.51 16.48
C LEU A 140 24.59 4.18 16.70
N ASN A 141 23.32 4.14 16.34
CA ASN A 141 22.43 2.98 16.58
C ASN A 141 21.62 2.59 15.34
N ARG A 142 22.02 2.99 14.13
CA ARG A 142 21.28 2.74 12.91
C ARG A 142 22.18 2.62 11.69
N THR A 143 21.87 1.64 10.86
CA THR A 143 22.47 1.48 9.53
C THR A 143 21.45 1.81 8.45
N TYR A 144 21.93 2.25 7.28
CA TYR A 144 21.10 2.64 6.14
C TYR A 144 21.45 1.84 4.89
N GLY A 145 22.03 0.66 5.07
CA GLY A 145 22.52 -0.17 3.96
C GLY A 145 21.41 -0.82 3.16
N VAL A 146 21.77 -1.32 1.98
CA VAL A 146 20.83 -1.97 1.03
C VAL A 146 20.17 -3.23 1.62
N LYS A 147 20.73 -3.86 2.63
CA LYS A 147 20.11 -5.01 3.33
C LYS A 147 18.76 -4.65 3.97
N ASN A 148 18.59 -3.38 4.36
CA ASN A 148 17.34 -2.89 4.93
C ASN A 148 16.18 -2.85 3.93
N LEU A 149 16.46 -2.98 2.62
CA LEU A 149 15.43 -3.03 1.59
C LEU A 149 14.63 -4.34 1.59
N VAL A 150 15.21 -5.41 2.13
CA VAL A 150 14.69 -6.78 2.02
C VAL A 150 14.68 -7.55 3.34
N ASP A 151 14.91 -6.87 4.47
CA ASP A 151 14.97 -7.49 5.81
C ASP A 151 13.58 -7.77 6.42
N GLY A 152 12.51 -7.32 5.75
CA GLY A 152 11.13 -7.49 6.23
C GLY A 152 10.76 -6.58 7.41
N ASN A 153 11.61 -5.63 7.77
CA ASN A 153 11.39 -4.73 8.90
C ASN A 153 10.98 -3.34 8.42
N THR A 154 9.74 -2.97 8.64
CA THR A 154 9.16 -1.68 8.21
C THR A 154 9.74 -0.45 8.93
N THR A 155 10.61 -0.62 9.92
CA THR A 155 11.26 0.48 10.64
C THR A 155 12.70 0.73 10.20
N THR A 156 13.28 -0.17 9.44
CA THR A 156 14.58 -0.02 8.79
C THR A 156 14.42 0.46 7.35
N TYR A 157 15.42 1.11 6.81
CA TYR A 157 15.37 1.62 5.45
C TYR A 157 16.77 1.88 4.90
N TRP A 158 16.91 1.83 3.60
CA TRP A 158 18.05 2.38 2.90
C TRP A 158 17.89 3.89 2.74
N ALA A 159 18.98 4.63 2.81
CA ALA A 159 18.99 6.07 2.57
C ALA A 159 20.29 6.53 1.92
N THR A 160 20.21 7.64 1.18
CA THR A 160 21.35 8.43 0.70
C THR A 160 21.76 9.47 1.75
N ASN A 161 22.87 10.16 1.51
CA ASN A 161 23.24 11.33 2.32
C ASN A 161 22.26 12.50 2.09
N ASP A 162 22.27 13.44 3.03
CA ASP A 162 21.42 14.62 2.94
C ASP A 162 21.84 15.45 1.69
N GLY A 163 20.85 15.95 0.98
CA GLY A 163 21.05 16.74 -0.25
C GLY A 163 21.16 15.93 -1.54
N THR A 164 21.34 14.61 -1.49
CA THR A 164 21.33 13.76 -2.69
C THR A 164 19.95 13.79 -3.34
N LYS A 165 19.91 14.14 -4.62
CA LYS A 165 18.65 14.29 -5.37
C LYS A 165 18.33 13.11 -6.28
N GLN A 166 19.30 12.25 -6.53
CA GLN A 166 19.17 11.10 -7.41
C GLN A 166 20.07 9.97 -6.93
N ALA A 167 19.54 8.77 -6.93
CA ALA A 167 20.30 7.55 -6.65
C ALA A 167 19.77 6.38 -7.47
N THR A 168 20.62 5.38 -7.66
CA THR A 168 20.30 4.16 -8.38
C THR A 168 20.44 2.96 -7.44
N LEU A 169 19.48 2.07 -7.49
CA LEU A 169 19.53 0.75 -6.88
C LEU A 169 19.59 -0.28 -8.02
N THR A 170 20.57 -1.16 -7.94
CA THR A 170 20.74 -2.25 -8.92
C THR A 170 20.50 -3.58 -8.23
N PHE A 171 19.62 -4.39 -8.80
CA PHE A 171 19.29 -5.74 -8.34
C PHE A 171 19.77 -6.72 -9.39
N THR A 172 20.62 -7.67 -9.00
CA THR A 172 21.19 -8.67 -9.92
C THR A 172 20.90 -10.07 -9.39
N TRP A 173 20.46 -10.96 -10.25
CA TRP A 173 20.23 -12.38 -9.96
C TRP A 173 21.16 -13.22 -10.81
N ASP A 174 21.59 -14.36 -10.27
CA ASP A 174 22.46 -15.31 -10.98
C ASP A 174 21.81 -15.93 -12.22
N THR A 175 20.47 -15.94 -12.23
CA THR A 175 19.67 -16.42 -13.37
C THR A 175 18.56 -15.42 -13.69
N PRO A 176 18.12 -15.33 -14.97
CA PRO A 176 17.01 -14.45 -15.36
C PRO A 176 15.76 -14.70 -14.52
N GLN A 177 15.12 -13.63 -14.06
CA GLN A 177 13.89 -13.66 -13.26
C GLN A 177 12.72 -13.04 -14.05
N ALA A 178 11.54 -13.63 -13.93
CA ALA A 178 10.32 -13.07 -14.50
C ALA A 178 9.68 -12.10 -13.50
N LEU A 179 9.88 -10.82 -13.69
CA LEU A 179 9.30 -9.76 -12.84
C LEU A 179 7.93 -9.36 -13.39
N ARG A 180 6.93 -9.29 -12.52
CA ARG A 180 5.59 -8.78 -12.85
C ARG A 180 5.26 -7.49 -12.14
N TYR A 181 5.70 -7.36 -10.90
CA TYR A 181 5.42 -6.22 -10.04
C TYR A 181 6.71 -5.72 -9.40
N VAL A 182 6.83 -4.42 -9.25
CA VAL A 182 7.86 -3.77 -8.44
C VAL A 182 7.14 -2.98 -7.37
N SER A 183 7.42 -3.28 -6.11
CA SER A 183 6.90 -2.55 -4.96
C SER A 183 8.00 -1.67 -4.37
N LEU A 184 7.74 -0.39 -4.28
CA LEU A 184 8.62 0.58 -3.62
C LEU A 184 7.88 1.13 -2.41
N MET A 185 8.42 0.91 -1.22
CA MET A 185 7.84 1.39 0.02
C MET A 185 8.79 2.35 0.71
N GLU A 186 8.37 3.59 0.86
CA GLU A 186 9.10 4.57 1.67
C GLU A 186 8.80 4.40 3.16
N LEU A 187 9.71 4.80 4.01
CA LEU A 187 9.43 4.97 5.44
C LEU A 187 8.60 6.25 5.63
N VAL A 188 7.32 6.19 5.30
CA VAL A 188 6.39 7.34 5.28
C VAL A 188 6.28 8.04 6.63
N ALA A 189 6.52 7.35 7.75
CA ALA A 189 6.61 7.97 9.09
C ALA A 189 7.70 9.04 9.22
N LYS A 190 8.65 9.09 8.27
CA LYS A 190 9.69 10.13 8.14
C LYS A 190 9.44 11.09 6.97
N GLY A 191 8.24 11.06 6.40
CA GLY A 191 7.85 11.83 5.23
C GLY A 191 8.14 11.11 3.92
N GLN A 192 7.35 11.43 2.92
CA GLN A 192 7.52 10.94 1.56
C GLN A 192 8.50 11.86 0.81
N ARG A 193 9.46 11.29 0.12
CA ARG A 193 10.58 12.03 -0.48
C ARG A 193 10.83 11.70 -1.94
N VAL A 194 10.47 10.49 -2.38
CA VAL A 194 10.64 10.07 -3.77
C VAL A 194 9.57 10.74 -4.62
N LYS A 195 9.99 11.71 -5.42
CA LYS A 195 9.10 12.45 -6.32
C LYS A 195 8.89 11.76 -7.67
N LYS A 196 9.89 10.98 -8.11
CA LYS A 196 9.87 10.29 -9.39
C LYS A 196 10.84 9.12 -9.35
N PHE A 197 10.44 8.02 -9.95
CA PHE A 197 11.33 6.87 -10.15
C PHE A 197 11.21 6.32 -11.58
N LYS A 198 12.20 5.55 -11.99
CA LYS A 198 12.24 4.81 -13.24
C LYS A 198 12.69 3.39 -12.94
N VAL A 199 12.06 2.42 -13.58
CA VAL A 199 12.48 1.01 -13.55
C VAL A 199 13.06 0.68 -14.92
N GLU A 200 14.25 0.09 -14.94
CA GLU A 200 14.93 -0.40 -16.13
C GLU A 200 15.23 -1.89 -15.97
N ILE A 201 15.09 -2.64 -17.02
CA ILE A 201 15.37 -4.09 -17.08
C ILE A 201 16.39 -4.33 -18.19
N SER A 202 17.43 -5.07 -17.89
CA SER A 202 18.50 -5.44 -18.81
C SER A 202 18.67 -6.96 -18.89
#